data_9d5b9e9f7a8c43d6693413a1f60a3eb3
#
_entry.id   9d5b9e9f7a8c43d6693413a1f60a3eb3
#
_cell.length_a   1.000
_cell.length_b   1.000
_cell.length_c   1.000
_cell.angle_alpha   90.00
_cell.angle_beta   90.00
_cell.angle_gamma   90.00
#
_symmetry.space_group_name_H-M   'P 1'
#
loop_
_entity.id
_entity.type
_entity.pdbx_description
1 polymer ?
#
loop_
_entity_poly.entity_id
_entity_poly.type
_entity_poly.pdbx_seq_one_letter_code
_entity_poly.pdbx_strand_id
1 'polypeptide(L)'
;MTTLLQVTGLTKQFAEHKVVDNVHFMLEEKTSTALIGPNGAGKTTTLSMLTGLLKPTVGSVEMLAGDLRTNIGFLPQYPQFHPWLSGLEFTEMAARLNGVAAKRAKLEAQKTLEFVGLGNAQHKKIAIFSGGMKQRLGIAQAIVHKPKLLLLDEPVSALDPVGRREVLDLLKGLQQETTILYSTHILNDAEEMTDQLLFLQHGRLVEQGTLHEVRQRFDESNYMIEFSTEQEAQLFAGPSDNVKGYYVFVKIINEEPTMKELLQRLSKCPYTIRKVERQTASLEEIFMKVAKKA
;
A
#
# COMPACT_ATOMS: atom_id res chain seq x y z
N MET A 1 -5.76 11.25 16.27
CA MET A 1 -5.22 11.51 14.92
C MET A 1 -6.15 12.46 14.22
N THR A 2 -5.68 13.33 13.35
CA THR A 2 -6.49 14.37 12.68
C THR A 2 -6.87 13.87 11.30
N THR A 3 -8.16 13.91 10.96
CA THR A 3 -8.62 13.53 9.61
C THR A 3 -8.18 14.58 8.59
N LEU A 4 -7.51 14.16 7.53
CA LEU A 4 -7.09 15.02 6.42
C LEU A 4 -8.12 15.05 5.29
N LEU A 5 -8.64 13.88 4.91
CA LEU A 5 -9.59 13.71 3.81
C LEU A 5 -10.77 12.86 4.26
N GLN A 6 -11.98 13.27 3.87
CA GLN A 6 -13.20 12.49 4.05
C GLN A 6 -13.85 12.20 2.70
N VAL A 7 -14.21 10.93 2.49
CA VAL A 7 -14.89 10.43 1.30
C VAL A 7 -16.25 9.90 1.72
N THR A 8 -17.33 10.41 1.10
CA THR A 8 -18.70 10.08 1.49
C THR A 8 -19.53 9.69 0.26
N GLY A 9 -19.99 8.43 0.25
CA GLY A 9 -20.89 7.89 -0.77
C GLY A 9 -20.34 7.93 -2.19
N LEU A 10 -19.00 7.85 -2.35
CA LEU A 10 -18.35 8.04 -3.62
C LEU A 10 -18.76 6.97 -4.62
N THR A 11 -19.39 7.40 -5.72
CA THR A 11 -19.94 6.51 -6.74
C THR A 11 -19.55 7.00 -8.13
N LYS A 12 -19.11 6.07 -8.98
CA LYS A 12 -18.90 6.31 -10.40
C LYS A 12 -19.60 5.30 -11.24
N GLN A 13 -20.49 5.77 -12.10
CA GLN A 13 -21.20 4.98 -13.08
C GLN A 13 -20.82 5.42 -14.49
N PHE A 14 -20.52 4.47 -15.36
CA PHE A 14 -20.34 4.66 -16.81
C PHE A 14 -21.46 3.88 -17.51
N ALA A 15 -22.30 4.59 -18.24
CA ALA A 15 -23.54 4.05 -18.80
C ALA A 15 -24.34 3.29 -17.71
N GLU A 16 -24.55 2.00 -17.85
CA GLU A 16 -25.29 1.17 -16.89
C GLU A 16 -24.38 0.48 -15.84
N HIS A 17 -23.05 0.58 -15.98
CA HIS A 17 -22.11 -0.13 -15.11
C HIS A 17 -21.55 0.77 -14.02
N LYS A 18 -21.76 0.40 -12.76
CA LYS A 18 -21.13 1.05 -11.61
C LYS A 18 -19.73 0.47 -11.39
N VAL A 19 -18.70 1.28 -11.63
CA VAL A 19 -17.30 0.91 -11.41
C VAL A 19 -16.86 1.16 -9.97
N VAL A 20 -17.43 2.19 -9.33
CA VAL A 20 -17.29 2.47 -7.90
C VAL A 20 -18.69 2.71 -7.34
N ASP A 21 -19.06 2.07 -6.25
CA ASP A 21 -20.40 2.07 -5.69
C ASP A 21 -20.39 2.33 -4.19
N ASN A 22 -20.84 3.52 -3.81
CA ASN A 22 -21.09 3.95 -2.44
C ASN A 22 -19.90 3.77 -1.48
N VAL A 23 -18.72 4.22 -1.87
CA VAL A 23 -17.48 4.08 -1.11
C VAL A 23 -17.38 5.19 -0.05
N HIS A 24 -17.05 4.79 1.20
CA HIS A 24 -16.86 5.69 2.34
C HIS A 24 -15.56 5.35 3.07
N PHE A 25 -14.69 6.34 3.27
CA PHE A 25 -13.50 6.19 4.10
C PHE A 25 -12.95 7.55 4.51
N MET A 26 -12.03 7.55 5.46
CA MET A 26 -11.27 8.72 5.90
C MET A 26 -9.77 8.43 5.81
N LEU A 27 -8.99 9.47 5.51
CA LEU A 27 -7.54 9.41 5.58
C LEU A 27 -7.07 10.31 6.72
N GLU A 28 -6.22 9.77 7.57
CA GLU A 28 -5.61 10.49 8.67
C GLU A 28 -4.28 11.13 8.25
N GLU A 29 -3.95 12.27 8.86
CA GLU A 29 -2.69 12.97 8.57
C GLU A 29 -1.48 12.08 8.89
N LYS A 30 -0.49 12.10 7.99
CA LYS A 30 0.80 11.39 8.13
C LYS A 30 0.66 9.87 8.30
N THR A 31 -0.37 9.29 7.70
CA THR A 31 -0.54 7.85 7.60
C THR A 31 -0.32 7.38 6.16
N SER A 32 0.06 6.11 6.04
CA SER A 32 0.08 5.40 4.77
C SER A 32 -1.11 4.45 4.69
N THR A 33 -1.93 4.62 3.66
CA THR A 33 -3.13 3.80 3.41
C THR A 33 -2.98 3.05 2.10
N ALA A 34 -3.17 1.72 2.12
CA ALA A 34 -3.21 0.91 0.91
C ALA A 34 -4.65 0.69 0.42
N LEU A 35 -4.93 1.03 -0.83
CA LEU A 35 -6.14 0.67 -1.54
C LEU A 35 -5.89 -0.64 -2.30
N ILE A 36 -6.32 -1.76 -1.73
CA ILE A 36 -6.04 -3.10 -2.20
C ILE A 36 -7.24 -3.65 -2.97
N GLY A 37 -6.99 -4.37 -4.04
CA GLY A 37 -8.04 -5.04 -4.79
C GLY A 37 -7.53 -5.64 -6.10
N PRO A 38 -8.29 -6.58 -6.71
CA PRO A 38 -7.93 -7.15 -8.00
C PRO A 38 -7.99 -6.12 -9.12
N ASN A 39 -7.47 -6.48 -10.29
CA ASN A 39 -7.63 -5.65 -11.49
C ASN A 39 -9.11 -5.49 -11.81
N GLY A 40 -9.52 -4.27 -12.17
CA GLY A 40 -10.94 -3.96 -12.42
C GLY A 40 -11.77 -3.68 -11.16
N ALA A 41 -11.21 -3.75 -9.95
CA ALA A 41 -11.95 -3.45 -8.70
C ALA A 41 -12.40 -1.99 -8.56
N GLY A 42 -11.88 -1.07 -9.37
CA GLY A 42 -12.22 0.37 -9.31
C GLY A 42 -11.13 1.24 -8.66
N LYS A 43 -9.94 0.72 -8.36
CA LYS A 43 -8.84 1.45 -7.67
C LYS A 43 -8.45 2.74 -8.41
N THR A 44 -8.03 2.63 -9.67
CA THR A 44 -7.66 3.78 -10.52
C THR A 44 -8.80 4.79 -10.66
N THR A 45 -10.03 4.30 -10.81
CA THR A 45 -11.23 5.15 -10.88
C THR A 45 -11.45 5.93 -9.60
N THR A 46 -11.28 5.26 -8.44
CA THR A 46 -11.36 5.91 -7.12
C THR A 46 -10.29 6.99 -6.99
N LEU A 47 -9.01 6.68 -7.26
CA LEU A 47 -7.92 7.66 -7.22
C LEU A 47 -8.17 8.83 -8.18
N SER A 48 -8.67 8.58 -9.38
CA SER A 48 -9.00 9.63 -10.36
C SER A 48 -10.12 10.56 -9.87
N MET A 49 -11.07 10.06 -9.10
CA MET A 49 -12.10 10.90 -8.47
C MET A 49 -11.53 11.73 -7.32
N LEU A 50 -10.64 11.17 -6.51
CA LEU A 50 -9.96 11.90 -5.42
C LEU A 50 -9.09 13.04 -5.95
N THR A 51 -8.46 12.89 -7.11
CA THR A 51 -7.66 13.95 -7.74
C THR A 51 -8.50 15.03 -8.42
N GLY A 52 -9.81 14.79 -8.59
CA GLY A 52 -10.69 15.64 -9.38
C GLY A 52 -10.50 15.52 -10.90
N LEU A 53 -9.67 14.59 -11.39
CA LEU A 53 -9.54 14.27 -12.83
C LEU A 53 -10.81 13.62 -13.37
N LEU A 54 -11.55 12.94 -12.53
CA LEU A 54 -12.82 12.31 -12.87
C LEU A 54 -13.91 12.81 -11.90
N LYS A 55 -14.98 13.38 -12.45
CA LYS A 55 -16.11 13.80 -11.61
C LYS A 55 -16.90 12.58 -11.11
N PRO A 56 -17.18 12.46 -9.81
CA PRO A 56 -18.11 11.45 -9.30
C PRO A 56 -19.51 11.58 -9.91
N THR A 57 -20.24 10.48 -10.01
CA THR A 57 -21.66 10.49 -10.36
C THR A 57 -22.50 10.91 -9.14
N VAL A 58 -22.13 10.39 -7.95
CA VAL A 58 -22.73 10.73 -6.65
C VAL A 58 -21.62 10.74 -5.60
N GLY A 59 -21.87 11.40 -4.46
CA GLY A 59 -20.95 11.48 -3.34
C GLY A 59 -20.02 12.67 -3.38
N SER A 60 -19.23 12.83 -2.34
CA SER A 60 -18.28 13.93 -2.17
C SER A 60 -16.92 13.48 -1.67
N VAL A 61 -15.92 14.32 -1.97
CA VAL A 61 -14.55 14.23 -1.46
C VAL A 61 -14.23 15.57 -0.83
N GLU A 62 -13.97 15.58 0.47
CA GLU A 62 -13.71 16.79 1.23
C GLU A 62 -12.32 16.72 1.88
N MET A 63 -11.50 17.73 1.61
CA MET A 63 -10.23 17.92 2.28
C MET A 63 -10.43 18.88 3.44
N LEU A 64 -10.19 18.40 4.68
CA LEU A 64 -10.47 19.19 5.88
C LEU A 64 -9.41 20.25 6.16
N ALA A 65 -8.25 20.16 5.53
CA ALA A 65 -7.12 21.07 5.73
C ALA A 65 -6.67 21.75 4.44
N GLY A 66 -7.51 22.61 3.85
CA GLY A 66 -7.19 23.44 2.68
C GLY A 66 -7.85 22.99 1.38
N ASP A 67 -7.43 23.57 0.26
CA ASP A 67 -7.97 23.24 -1.06
C ASP A 67 -7.38 21.90 -1.54
N LEU A 68 -8.24 21.01 -2.00
CA LEU A 68 -7.90 19.69 -2.50
C LEU A 68 -6.85 19.77 -3.63
N ARG A 69 -7.04 20.65 -4.61
CA ARG A 69 -6.18 20.71 -5.82
C ARG A 69 -4.76 21.15 -5.53
N THR A 70 -4.57 22.06 -4.60
CA THR A 70 -3.24 22.59 -4.25
C THR A 70 -2.46 21.71 -3.29
N ASN A 71 -3.15 20.78 -2.62
CA ASN A 71 -2.58 19.92 -1.58
C ASN A 71 -2.45 18.45 -1.97
N ILE A 72 -2.78 18.09 -3.22
CA ILE A 72 -2.62 16.72 -3.73
C ILE A 72 -1.43 16.63 -4.69
N GLY A 73 -0.58 15.63 -4.47
CA GLY A 73 0.34 15.09 -5.46
C GLY A 73 -0.23 13.79 -6.04
N PHE A 74 -0.10 13.58 -7.35
CA PHE A 74 -0.60 12.38 -8.00
C PHE A 74 0.40 11.74 -8.94
N LEU A 75 0.63 10.44 -8.76
CA LEU A 75 1.36 9.58 -9.67
C LEU A 75 0.39 8.59 -10.31
N PRO A 76 0.07 8.72 -11.60
CA PRO A 76 -0.72 7.73 -12.32
C PRO A 76 0.11 6.46 -12.59
N GLN A 77 -0.56 5.34 -12.85
CA GLN A 77 0.07 4.05 -13.15
C GLN A 77 1.05 4.13 -14.34
N TYR A 78 0.72 4.93 -15.36
CA TYR A 78 1.54 5.16 -16.55
C TYR A 78 1.81 6.66 -16.72
N PRO A 79 2.80 7.22 -16.00
CA PRO A 79 3.10 8.64 -16.09
C PRO A 79 3.64 9.00 -17.49
N GLN A 80 3.15 10.10 -18.05
CA GLN A 80 3.57 10.61 -19.35
C GLN A 80 4.61 11.72 -19.18
N PHE A 81 5.66 11.66 -19.96
CA PHE A 81 6.78 12.60 -19.88
C PHE A 81 7.08 13.22 -21.24
N HIS A 82 7.68 14.41 -21.23
CA HIS A 82 8.20 15.04 -22.42
C HIS A 82 9.65 14.57 -22.67
N PRO A 83 9.92 13.69 -23.64
CA PRO A 83 11.23 13.04 -23.79
C PRO A 83 12.37 14.00 -24.12
N TRP A 84 12.06 15.17 -24.67
CA TRP A 84 13.01 16.23 -25.02
C TRP A 84 13.42 17.12 -23.84
N LEU A 85 12.71 17.09 -22.74
CA LEU A 85 13.09 17.80 -21.52
C LEU A 85 14.13 16.99 -20.71
N SER A 86 14.96 17.68 -19.95
CA SER A 86 15.74 17.04 -18.88
C SER A 86 14.89 16.80 -17.64
N GLY A 87 15.38 15.93 -16.75
CA GLY A 87 14.69 15.69 -15.47
C GLY A 87 14.45 16.98 -14.68
N LEU A 88 15.45 17.88 -14.66
CA LEU A 88 15.36 19.17 -13.98
C LEU A 88 14.33 20.10 -14.63
N GLU A 89 14.38 20.26 -15.96
CA GLU A 89 13.41 21.10 -16.69
C GLU A 89 11.97 20.62 -16.46
N PHE A 90 11.75 19.31 -16.50
CA PHE A 90 10.44 18.72 -16.27
C PHE A 90 9.94 18.94 -14.84
N THR A 91 10.79 18.69 -13.83
CA THR A 91 10.41 18.83 -12.42
C THR A 91 10.23 20.32 -12.05
N GLU A 92 11.04 21.23 -12.61
CA GLU A 92 10.85 22.68 -12.44
C GLU A 92 9.54 23.15 -13.07
N MET A 93 9.18 22.65 -14.25
CA MET A 93 7.88 22.92 -14.88
C MET A 93 6.73 22.43 -13.99
N ALA A 94 6.82 21.22 -13.47
CA ALA A 94 5.81 20.67 -12.55
C ALA A 94 5.67 21.52 -11.27
N ALA A 95 6.78 21.97 -10.68
CA ALA A 95 6.77 22.86 -9.53
C ALA A 95 6.00 24.15 -9.80
N ARG A 96 6.26 24.79 -10.93
CA ARG A 96 5.60 26.05 -11.34
C ARG A 96 4.09 25.84 -11.58
N LEU A 97 3.71 24.75 -12.24
CA LEU A 97 2.31 24.42 -12.50
C LEU A 97 1.52 24.18 -11.20
N ASN A 98 2.17 23.69 -10.16
CA ASN A 98 1.60 23.49 -8.83
C ASN A 98 1.80 24.70 -7.89
N GLY A 99 2.09 25.89 -8.41
CA GLY A 99 2.07 27.12 -7.64
C GLY A 99 3.38 27.46 -6.90
N VAL A 100 4.45 26.70 -7.09
CA VAL A 100 5.76 27.06 -6.53
C VAL A 100 6.29 28.31 -7.25
N ALA A 101 6.64 29.34 -6.47
CA ALA A 101 7.11 30.61 -7.04
C ALA A 101 8.32 30.39 -7.97
N ALA A 102 8.32 31.04 -9.14
CA ALA A 102 9.34 30.85 -10.19
C ALA A 102 10.78 30.99 -9.69
N LYS A 103 11.03 31.89 -8.74
CA LYS A 103 12.37 32.10 -8.13
C LYS A 103 12.84 30.89 -7.30
N ARG A 104 11.91 30.05 -6.80
CA ARG A 104 12.18 28.87 -5.96
C ARG A 104 12.04 27.55 -6.72
N ALA A 105 11.29 27.51 -7.84
CA ALA A 105 10.93 26.29 -8.53
C ALA A 105 12.14 25.44 -8.94
N LYS A 106 13.20 26.05 -9.46
CA LYS A 106 14.43 25.34 -9.84
C LYS A 106 15.13 24.71 -8.63
N LEU A 107 15.22 25.44 -7.51
CA LEU A 107 15.85 24.95 -6.28
C LEU A 107 15.05 23.79 -5.67
N GLU A 108 13.73 23.91 -5.60
CA GLU A 108 12.87 22.84 -5.10
C GLU A 108 12.94 21.61 -6.03
N ALA A 109 12.97 21.81 -7.35
CA ALA A 109 13.15 20.72 -8.31
C ALA A 109 14.49 19.98 -8.11
N GLN A 110 15.61 20.70 -7.91
CA GLN A 110 16.91 20.08 -7.64
C GLN A 110 16.88 19.24 -6.36
N LYS A 111 16.38 19.81 -5.25
CA LYS A 111 16.25 19.10 -3.97
C LYS A 111 15.38 17.85 -4.11
N THR A 112 14.26 17.95 -4.83
CA THR A 112 13.37 16.83 -5.05
C THR A 112 14.01 15.73 -5.89
N LEU A 113 14.76 16.08 -6.95
CA LEU A 113 15.51 15.12 -7.76
C LEU A 113 16.63 14.44 -6.98
N GLU A 114 17.32 15.16 -6.10
CA GLU A 114 18.29 14.57 -5.18
C GLU A 114 17.62 13.57 -4.24
N PHE A 115 16.48 13.95 -3.64
CA PHE A 115 15.72 13.11 -2.73
C PHE A 115 15.25 11.80 -3.40
N VAL A 116 14.77 11.85 -4.65
CA VAL A 116 14.35 10.63 -5.38
C VAL A 116 15.52 9.86 -6.03
N GLY A 117 16.78 10.25 -5.75
CA GLY A 117 17.97 9.58 -6.28
C GLY A 117 18.26 9.87 -7.76
N LEU A 118 17.77 10.98 -8.30
CA LEU A 118 17.99 11.41 -9.69
C LEU A 118 18.95 12.61 -9.81
N GLY A 119 19.60 13.03 -8.74
CA GLY A 119 20.50 14.19 -8.73
C GLY A 119 21.58 14.12 -9.81
N ASN A 120 22.27 12.99 -9.97
CA ASN A 120 23.30 12.78 -10.99
C ASN A 120 22.76 12.69 -12.42
N ALA A 121 21.44 12.49 -12.60
CA ALA A 121 20.79 12.39 -13.89
C ALA A 121 19.93 13.61 -14.24
N GLN A 122 19.84 14.62 -13.39
CA GLN A 122 18.92 15.75 -13.50
C GLN A 122 19.04 16.53 -14.83
N HIS A 123 20.24 16.58 -15.42
CA HIS A 123 20.48 17.26 -16.69
C HIS A 123 20.38 16.36 -17.93
N LYS A 124 20.20 15.05 -17.74
CA LYS A 124 19.99 14.12 -18.86
C LYS A 124 18.56 14.23 -19.39
N LYS A 125 18.39 14.02 -20.70
CA LYS A 125 17.05 14.00 -21.33
C LYS A 125 16.25 12.78 -20.86
N ILE A 126 14.95 12.98 -20.63
CA ILE A 126 14.04 11.91 -20.16
C ILE A 126 13.96 10.75 -21.16
N ALA A 127 14.22 11.03 -22.44
CA ALA A 127 14.26 10.01 -23.49
C ALA A 127 15.18 8.81 -23.14
N ILE A 128 16.27 9.06 -22.41
CA ILE A 128 17.25 8.01 -22.05
C ILE A 128 17.07 7.46 -20.63
N PHE A 129 16.00 7.84 -19.91
CA PHE A 129 15.72 7.33 -18.58
C PHE A 129 15.24 5.87 -18.64
N SER A 130 15.74 5.04 -17.73
CA SER A 130 15.22 3.72 -17.49
C SER A 130 13.79 3.75 -16.92
N GLY A 131 13.09 2.62 -16.88
CA GLY A 131 11.76 2.52 -16.26
C GLY A 131 11.76 3.01 -14.81
N GLY A 132 12.73 2.54 -14.01
CA GLY A 132 12.88 2.98 -12.61
C GLY A 132 13.21 4.47 -12.47
N MET A 133 14.02 5.04 -13.37
CA MET A 133 14.28 6.49 -13.38
C MET A 133 13.03 7.28 -13.73
N LYS A 134 12.22 6.80 -14.68
CA LYS A 134 10.92 7.43 -15.03
C LYS A 134 9.94 7.36 -13.86
N GLN A 135 9.88 6.23 -13.16
CA GLN A 135 9.03 6.09 -11.98
C GLN A 135 9.42 7.08 -10.89
N ARG A 136 10.73 7.16 -10.55
CA ARG A 136 11.24 8.14 -9.59
C ARG A 136 11.02 9.60 -10.03
N LEU A 137 11.11 9.88 -11.33
CA LEU A 137 10.76 11.19 -11.87
C LEU A 137 9.26 11.51 -11.70
N GLY A 138 8.37 10.53 -11.88
CA GLY A 138 6.95 10.68 -11.63
C GLY A 138 6.64 10.98 -10.16
N ILE A 139 7.33 10.31 -9.23
CA ILE A 139 7.25 10.64 -7.80
C ILE A 139 7.75 12.07 -7.56
N ALA A 140 8.90 12.46 -8.14
CA ALA A 140 9.42 13.82 -8.02
C ALA A 140 8.40 14.87 -8.49
N GLN A 141 7.75 14.65 -9.64
CA GLN A 141 6.66 15.49 -10.13
C GLN A 141 5.52 15.63 -9.11
N ALA A 142 5.14 14.52 -8.48
CA ALA A 142 4.02 14.50 -7.56
C ALA A 142 4.32 15.19 -6.22
N ILE A 143 5.59 15.25 -5.79
CA ILE A 143 5.97 15.77 -4.45
C ILE A 143 6.64 17.15 -4.47
N VAL A 144 7.05 17.67 -5.62
CA VAL A 144 7.89 18.91 -5.72
C VAL A 144 7.25 20.14 -5.09
N HIS A 145 5.93 20.19 -5.01
CA HIS A 145 5.18 21.28 -4.37
C HIS A 145 4.81 20.99 -2.91
N LYS A 146 5.32 19.88 -2.33
CA LYS A 146 5.11 19.46 -0.94
C LYS A 146 3.62 19.28 -0.59
N PRO A 147 2.91 18.39 -1.28
CA PRO A 147 1.49 18.16 -1.03
C PRO A 147 1.25 17.57 0.35
N LYS A 148 0.07 17.83 0.94
CA LYS A 148 -0.39 17.18 2.17
C LYS A 148 -0.85 15.75 1.95
N LEU A 149 -1.32 15.43 0.74
CA LEU A 149 -1.79 14.11 0.32
C LEU A 149 -1.11 13.67 -0.97
N LEU A 150 -0.46 12.52 -0.92
CA LEU A 150 0.16 11.89 -2.08
C LEU A 150 -0.70 10.68 -2.50
N LEU A 151 -1.23 10.71 -3.71
CA LEU A 151 -1.99 9.64 -4.33
C LEU A 151 -1.12 8.92 -5.35
N LEU A 152 -1.00 7.60 -5.25
CA LEU A 152 -0.12 6.80 -6.11
C LEU A 152 -0.90 5.61 -6.68
N ASP A 153 -0.97 5.51 -8.01
CA ASP A 153 -1.62 4.38 -8.67
C ASP A 153 -0.58 3.35 -9.07
N GLU A 154 -0.54 2.23 -8.34
CA GLU A 154 0.39 1.11 -8.53
C GLU A 154 1.87 1.53 -8.65
N PRO A 155 2.44 2.24 -7.66
CA PRO A 155 3.72 2.93 -7.80
C PRO A 155 4.93 2.01 -8.06
N VAL A 156 4.81 0.71 -7.82
CA VAL A 156 5.93 -0.25 -7.93
C VAL A 156 5.69 -1.41 -8.88
N SER A 157 4.52 -1.48 -9.55
CA SER A 157 4.09 -2.63 -10.35
C SER A 157 4.99 -2.94 -11.56
N ALA A 158 5.66 -1.91 -12.13
CA ALA A 158 6.50 -2.03 -13.33
C ALA A 158 8.00 -2.09 -13.03
N LEU A 159 8.39 -2.28 -11.76
CA LEU A 159 9.78 -2.26 -11.33
C LEU A 159 10.31 -3.67 -11.05
N ASP A 160 11.60 -3.84 -11.26
CA ASP A 160 12.35 -5.00 -10.79
C ASP A 160 12.44 -5.01 -9.24
N PRO A 161 12.82 -6.11 -8.60
CA PRO A 161 12.83 -6.20 -7.14
C PRO A 161 13.68 -5.13 -6.45
N VAL A 162 14.80 -4.71 -7.03
CA VAL A 162 15.69 -3.70 -6.46
C VAL A 162 15.04 -2.32 -6.56
N GLY A 163 14.60 -1.92 -7.75
CA GLY A 163 13.92 -0.63 -7.97
C GLY A 163 12.62 -0.51 -7.15
N ARG A 164 11.90 -1.63 -6.97
CA ARG A 164 10.72 -1.69 -6.11
C ARG A 164 11.08 -1.36 -4.66
N ARG A 165 12.12 -2.00 -4.11
CA ARG A 165 12.59 -1.73 -2.74
C ARG A 165 12.99 -0.28 -2.55
N GLU A 166 13.76 0.27 -3.49
CA GLU A 166 14.19 1.68 -3.45
C GLU A 166 12.99 2.66 -3.41
N VAL A 167 11.93 2.38 -4.19
CA VAL A 167 10.72 3.21 -4.19
C VAL A 167 9.94 3.05 -2.90
N LEU A 168 9.79 1.84 -2.35
CA LEU A 168 9.13 1.64 -1.06
C LEU A 168 9.85 2.37 0.08
N ASP A 169 11.17 2.31 0.14
CA ASP A 169 11.97 3.02 1.15
C ASP A 169 11.83 4.54 1.02
N LEU A 170 11.78 5.05 -0.22
CA LEU A 170 11.52 6.46 -0.50
C LEU A 170 10.12 6.88 -0.01
N LEU A 171 9.09 6.09 -0.25
CA LEU A 171 7.72 6.37 0.19
C LEU A 171 7.61 6.34 1.72
N LYS A 172 8.30 5.42 2.41
CA LYS A 172 8.40 5.40 3.88
C LYS A 172 9.01 6.71 4.42
N GLY A 173 10.06 7.20 3.77
CA GLY A 173 10.65 8.50 4.14
C GLY A 173 9.67 9.67 3.98
N LEU A 174 8.85 9.66 2.93
CA LEU A 174 7.85 10.69 2.66
C LEU A 174 6.70 10.69 3.66
N GLN A 175 6.31 9.55 4.22
CA GLN A 175 5.20 9.43 5.17
C GLN A 175 5.36 10.34 6.39
N GLN A 176 6.59 10.68 6.78
CA GLN A 176 6.83 11.61 7.90
C GLN A 176 6.34 13.04 7.62
N GLU A 177 6.25 13.41 6.34
CA GLU A 177 5.90 14.77 5.92
C GLU A 177 4.53 14.85 5.23
N THR A 178 4.06 13.76 4.60
CA THR A 178 2.82 13.74 3.80
C THR A 178 1.98 12.48 4.10
N THR A 179 0.67 12.60 3.94
CA THR A 179 -0.25 11.45 3.98
C THR A 179 -0.18 10.73 2.64
N ILE A 180 -0.15 9.42 2.65
CA ILE A 180 -0.03 8.61 1.43
C ILE A 180 -1.26 7.71 1.28
N LEU A 181 -1.89 7.74 0.10
CA LEU A 181 -2.83 6.72 -0.35
C LEU A 181 -2.31 6.11 -1.65
N TYR A 182 -2.06 4.83 -1.65
CA TYR A 182 -1.60 4.15 -2.86
C TYR A 182 -2.42 2.92 -3.19
N SER A 183 -2.61 2.68 -4.48
CA SER A 183 -3.23 1.43 -4.93
C SER A 183 -2.16 0.36 -5.10
N THR A 184 -2.51 -0.87 -4.77
CA THR A 184 -1.68 -2.04 -5.05
C THR A 184 -2.51 -3.32 -5.18
N HIS A 185 -2.01 -4.26 -5.94
CA HIS A 185 -2.45 -5.65 -5.94
C HIS A 185 -1.41 -6.58 -5.29
N ILE A 186 -0.29 -6.02 -4.80
CA ILE A 186 0.83 -6.74 -4.19
C ILE A 186 0.74 -6.62 -2.68
N LEU A 187 0.27 -7.68 -2.04
CA LEU A 187 -0.10 -7.68 -0.62
C LEU A 187 1.11 -7.56 0.31
N ASN A 188 2.25 -8.15 -0.07
CA ASN A 188 3.49 -8.05 0.72
C ASN A 188 3.98 -6.60 0.87
N ASP A 189 3.81 -5.76 -0.18
CA ASP A 189 4.17 -4.33 -0.10
C ASP A 189 3.24 -3.58 0.86
N ALA A 190 1.95 -3.94 0.82
CA ALA A 190 0.98 -3.36 1.73
C ALA A 190 1.30 -3.70 3.19
N GLU A 191 1.70 -4.94 3.49
CA GLU A 191 2.11 -5.34 4.85
C GLU A 191 3.29 -4.53 5.39
N GLU A 192 4.22 -4.19 4.51
CA GLU A 192 5.46 -3.51 4.90
C GLU A 192 5.30 -1.99 5.07
N MET A 193 4.38 -1.38 4.33
CA MET A 193 4.33 0.08 4.15
C MET A 193 3.09 0.75 4.76
N THR A 194 2.12 -0.02 5.25
CA THR A 194 0.77 0.47 5.46
C THR A 194 0.36 0.51 6.91
N ASP A 195 -0.21 1.64 7.34
CA ASP A 195 -0.89 1.78 8.64
C ASP A 195 -2.35 1.36 8.52
N GLN A 196 -3.00 1.69 7.39
CA GLN A 196 -4.41 1.46 7.15
C GLN A 196 -4.67 0.76 5.82
N LEU A 197 -5.68 -0.09 5.79
CA LEU A 197 -6.08 -0.89 4.64
C LEU A 197 -7.50 -0.53 4.19
N LEU A 198 -7.69 -0.45 2.87
CA LEU A 198 -8.98 -0.32 2.21
C LEU A 198 -9.07 -1.45 1.16
N PHE A 199 -9.90 -2.46 1.40
CA PHE A 199 -10.10 -3.56 0.44
C PHE A 199 -11.26 -3.22 -0.49
N LEU A 200 -10.95 -3.02 -1.75
CA LEU A 200 -11.91 -2.71 -2.80
C LEU A 200 -12.18 -3.93 -3.67
N GLN A 201 -13.45 -4.32 -3.79
CA GLN A 201 -13.90 -5.43 -4.65
C GLN A 201 -15.21 -5.05 -5.34
N HIS A 202 -15.29 -5.29 -6.65
CA HIS A 202 -16.48 -4.93 -7.45
C HIS A 202 -17.00 -3.51 -7.22
N GLY A 203 -16.07 -2.55 -7.06
CA GLY A 203 -16.39 -1.15 -6.82
C GLY A 203 -16.81 -0.81 -5.38
N ARG A 204 -16.83 -1.74 -4.45
CA ARG A 204 -17.24 -1.53 -3.04
C ARG A 204 -16.09 -1.77 -2.08
N LEU A 205 -16.05 -1.01 -1.00
CA LEU A 205 -15.20 -1.35 0.13
C LEU A 205 -15.82 -2.50 0.90
N VAL A 206 -15.11 -3.63 0.94
CA VAL A 206 -15.55 -4.86 1.61
C VAL A 206 -14.91 -5.04 2.97
N GLU A 207 -13.77 -4.36 3.21
CA GLU A 207 -13.07 -4.34 4.50
C GLU A 207 -12.23 -3.07 4.60
N GLN A 208 -12.09 -2.51 5.82
CA GLN A 208 -11.22 -1.35 6.09
C GLN A 208 -10.80 -1.31 7.57
N GLY A 209 -9.66 -0.68 7.84
CA GLY A 209 -9.12 -0.48 9.18
C GLY A 209 -7.61 -0.51 9.21
N THR A 210 -7.03 -0.42 10.41
CA THR A 210 -5.59 -0.62 10.58
C THR A 210 -5.20 -2.05 10.24
N LEU A 211 -3.95 -2.26 9.85
CA LEU A 211 -3.40 -3.60 9.58
C LEU A 211 -3.62 -4.55 10.79
N HIS A 212 -3.49 -4.01 12.00
CA HIS A 212 -3.70 -4.76 13.24
C HIS A 212 -5.17 -5.17 13.42
N GLU A 213 -6.12 -4.24 13.28
CA GLU A 213 -7.57 -4.51 13.41
C GLU A 213 -8.05 -5.50 12.36
N VAL A 214 -7.60 -5.33 11.10
CA VAL A 214 -7.96 -6.25 10.02
C VAL A 214 -7.43 -7.64 10.34
N ARG A 215 -6.16 -7.77 10.76
CA ARG A 215 -5.63 -9.06 11.19
C ARG A 215 -6.43 -9.68 12.33
N GLN A 216 -6.76 -8.93 13.38
CA GLN A 216 -7.56 -9.44 14.50
C GLN A 216 -8.93 -9.98 14.07
N ARG A 217 -9.63 -9.31 13.15
CA ARG A 217 -10.95 -9.76 12.65
C ARG A 217 -10.90 -11.08 11.86
N PHE A 218 -9.75 -11.37 11.27
CA PHE A 218 -9.54 -12.60 10.48
C PHE A 218 -8.57 -13.57 11.16
N ASP A 219 -8.24 -13.30 12.44
CA ASP A 219 -7.21 -14.03 13.18
C ASP A 219 -7.63 -15.49 13.39
N GLU A 220 -7.01 -16.35 12.61
CA GLU A 220 -6.84 -17.77 12.90
C GLU A 220 -5.39 -17.97 13.31
N SER A 221 -4.97 -17.31 14.40
CA SER A 221 -3.61 -17.45 14.91
C SER A 221 -3.32 -18.92 15.20
N ASN A 222 -2.23 -19.40 14.67
CA ASN A 222 -1.72 -20.73 14.93
C ASN A 222 -0.26 -20.64 15.38
N TYR A 223 0.17 -21.59 16.20
CA TYR A 223 1.60 -21.85 16.29
C TYR A 223 1.98 -22.84 15.21
N MET A 224 2.94 -22.50 14.38
CA MET A 224 3.58 -23.41 13.44
C MET A 224 4.84 -23.97 14.09
N ILE A 225 4.94 -25.29 14.12
CA ILE A 225 6.09 -26.02 14.65
C ILE A 225 6.67 -26.83 13.51
N GLU A 226 7.95 -26.63 13.22
CA GLU A 226 8.69 -27.41 12.23
C GLU A 226 9.50 -28.49 12.93
N PHE A 227 9.22 -29.74 12.58
CA PHE A 227 9.96 -30.92 13.04
C PHE A 227 11.00 -31.35 12.00
N SER A 228 11.93 -32.19 12.41
CA SER A 228 12.96 -32.73 11.51
C SER A 228 12.39 -33.73 10.51
N THR A 229 11.33 -34.44 10.87
CA THR A 229 10.68 -35.47 10.04
C THR A 229 9.16 -35.38 10.11
N GLU A 230 8.48 -35.87 9.08
CA GLU A 230 7.00 -35.95 9.05
C GLU A 230 6.46 -36.88 10.16
N GLN A 231 7.22 -37.94 10.47
CA GLN A 231 6.84 -38.91 11.48
C GLN A 231 6.82 -38.28 12.88
N GLU A 232 7.80 -37.43 13.21
CA GLU A 232 7.83 -36.66 14.46
C GLU A 232 6.68 -35.68 14.56
N ALA A 233 6.33 -34.99 13.44
CA ALA A 233 5.20 -34.09 13.36
C ALA A 233 3.86 -34.80 13.64
N GLN A 234 3.65 -35.96 13.03
CA GLN A 234 2.45 -36.78 13.24
C GLN A 234 2.33 -37.29 14.68
N LEU A 235 3.45 -37.73 15.28
CA LEU A 235 3.45 -38.22 16.66
C LEU A 235 3.27 -37.12 17.71
N PHE A 236 3.67 -35.90 17.42
CA PHE A 236 3.50 -34.74 18.30
C PHE A 236 2.07 -34.18 18.25
N ALA A 237 1.43 -34.21 17.08
CA ALA A 237 0.14 -33.56 16.85
C ALA A 237 -0.96 -34.11 17.77
N GLY A 238 -1.71 -33.20 18.37
CA GLY A 238 -2.94 -33.53 19.11
C GLY A 238 -4.15 -33.64 18.19
N PRO A 239 -5.30 -34.06 18.72
CA PRO A 239 -6.52 -34.30 17.94
C PRO A 239 -7.07 -33.07 17.18
N SER A 240 -6.76 -31.87 17.68
CA SER A 240 -7.18 -30.58 17.08
C SER A 240 -6.12 -29.91 16.25
N ASP A 241 -4.90 -30.48 16.20
CA ASP A 241 -3.78 -29.90 15.47
C ASP A 241 -3.85 -30.31 13.99
N ASN A 242 -3.46 -29.39 13.10
CA ASN A 242 -3.38 -29.69 11.66
C ASN A 242 -1.93 -30.02 11.30
N VAL A 243 -1.72 -31.11 10.56
CA VAL A 243 -0.39 -31.56 10.15
C VAL A 243 -0.24 -31.45 8.64
N LYS A 244 0.86 -30.84 8.17
CA LYS A 244 1.22 -30.73 6.77
C LYS A 244 2.70 -31.07 6.61
N GLY A 245 3.02 -32.30 6.18
CA GLY A 245 4.39 -32.79 6.12
C GLY A 245 5.05 -32.74 7.51
N TYR A 246 6.19 -32.09 7.62
CA TYR A 246 6.91 -31.90 8.88
C TYR A 246 6.46 -30.67 9.72
N TYR A 247 5.35 -30.03 9.34
CA TYR A 247 4.76 -28.91 10.09
C TYR A 247 3.54 -29.35 10.88
N VAL A 248 3.45 -28.88 12.12
CA VAL A 248 2.26 -28.98 12.96
C VAL A 248 1.72 -27.58 13.23
N PHE A 249 0.43 -27.38 12.99
CA PHE A 249 -0.26 -26.11 13.25
C PHE A 249 -1.19 -26.30 14.46
N VAL A 250 -0.82 -25.69 15.56
CA VAL A 250 -1.59 -25.69 16.81
C VAL A 250 -2.46 -24.45 16.83
N LYS A 251 -3.79 -24.62 16.77
CA LYS A 251 -4.75 -23.52 16.74
C LYS A 251 -4.77 -22.78 18.07
N ILE A 252 -4.76 -21.43 18.01
CA ILE A 252 -4.93 -20.56 19.18
C ILE A 252 -6.39 -20.15 19.24
N ILE A 253 -7.08 -20.44 20.34
CA ILE A 253 -8.47 -20.06 20.59
C ILE A 253 -8.51 -19.28 21.90
N ASN A 254 -9.04 -18.04 21.90
CA ASN A 254 -9.07 -17.17 23.09
C ASN A 254 -7.71 -17.03 23.78
N GLU A 255 -6.64 -16.86 22.98
CA GLU A 255 -5.24 -16.74 23.42
C GLU A 255 -4.63 -18.01 24.02
N GLU A 256 -5.31 -19.14 23.96
CA GLU A 256 -4.82 -20.44 24.43
C GLU A 256 -4.60 -21.42 23.24
N PRO A 257 -3.54 -22.28 23.28
CA PRO A 257 -2.47 -22.25 24.29
C PRO A 257 -1.57 -21.03 24.17
N THR A 258 -1.03 -20.55 25.28
CA THR A 258 0.01 -19.52 25.27
C THR A 258 1.33 -20.08 24.69
N MET A 259 2.21 -19.22 24.20
CA MET A 259 3.54 -19.65 23.75
C MET A 259 4.32 -20.39 24.86
N LYS A 260 4.15 -19.95 26.11
CA LYS A 260 4.77 -20.60 27.27
C LYS A 260 4.30 -22.04 27.47
N GLU A 261 3.00 -22.28 27.36
CA GLU A 261 2.42 -23.62 27.47
C GLU A 261 2.84 -24.52 26.31
N LEU A 262 2.87 -23.96 25.10
CA LEU A 262 3.38 -24.67 23.94
C LEU A 262 4.84 -25.08 24.12
N LEU A 263 5.71 -24.18 24.57
CA LEU A 263 7.11 -24.46 24.82
C LEU A 263 7.30 -25.50 25.95
N GLN A 264 6.44 -25.48 26.96
CA GLN A 264 6.44 -26.51 28.00
C GLN A 264 6.01 -27.89 27.46
N ARG A 265 5.05 -27.94 26.52
CA ARG A 265 4.65 -29.17 25.83
C ARG A 265 5.80 -29.68 24.96
N LEU A 266 6.46 -28.80 24.22
CA LEU A 266 7.59 -29.12 23.34
C LEU A 266 8.83 -29.62 24.14
N SER A 267 9.09 -29.05 25.31
CA SER A 267 10.23 -29.47 26.15
C SER A 267 10.12 -30.90 26.69
N LYS A 268 8.91 -31.47 26.68
CA LYS A 268 8.66 -32.84 27.14
C LYS A 268 8.68 -33.87 25.99
N CYS A 269 8.73 -33.42 24.74
CA CYS A 269 8.76 -34.34 23.62
C CYS A 269 10.21 -34.72 23.23
N PRO A 270 10.44 -35.97 22.80
CA PRO A 270 11.78 -36.43 22.43
C PRO A 270 12.17 -36.09 21.00
N TYR A 271 11.36 -35.25 20.31
CA TYR A 271 11.50 -34.96 18.88
C TYR A 271 12.39 -33.75 18.63
N THR A 272 13.00 -33.69 17.43
CA THR A 272 13.87 -32.59 17.05
C THR A 272 13.05 -31.46 16.41
N ILE A 273 12.97 -30.34 17.14
CA ILE A 273 12.26 -29.13 16.69
C ILE A 273 13.25 -28.22 15.96
N ARG A 274 12.90 -27.78 14.75
CA ARG A 274 13.70 -26.85 13.95
C ARG A 274 13.24 -25.41 14.13
N LYS A 275 11.91 -25.19 14.22
CA LYS A 275 11.34 -23.85 14.31
C LYS A 275 10.03 -23.87 15.09
N VAL A 276 9.78 -22.81 15.85
CA VAL A 276 8.49 -22.51 16.48
C VAL A 276 8.17 -21.06 16.18
N GLU A 277 7.01 -20.83 15.58
CA GLU A 277 6.60 -19.48 15.17
C GLU A 277 5.10 -19.29 15.42
N ARG A 278 4.71 -18.11 15.93
CA ARG A 278 3.30 -17.71 15.93
C ARG A 278 2.98 -17.17 14.54
N GLN A 279 2.13 -17.86 13.81
CA GLN A 279 1.61 -17.38 12.54
C GLN A 279 0.33 -16.59 12.79
N THR A 280 0.30 -15.38 12.29
CA THR A 280 -0.91 -14.57 12.11
C THR A 280 -1.34 -14.64 10.66
N ALA A 281 -2.63 -14.47 10.38
CA ALA A 281 -3.13 -14.46 9.01
C ALA A 281 -2.35 -13.44 8.16
N SER A 282 -1.79 -13.88 7.04
CA SER A 282 -1.18 -13.00 6.05
C SER A 282 -2.27 -12.15 5.37
N LEU A 283 -1.90 -10.99 4.82
CA LEU A 283 -2.86 -10.20 4.03
C LEU A 283 -3.40 -10.97 2.84
N GLU A 284 -2.64 -11.93 2.29
CA GLU A 284 -3.09 -12.79 1.19
C GLU A 284 -4.22 -13.72 1.64
N GLU A 285 -4.08 -14.36 2.80
CA GLU A 285 -5.14 -15.21 3.38
C GLU A 285 -6.38 -14.40 3.73
N ILE A 286 -6.20 -13.21 4.31
CA ILE A 286 -7.28 -12.27 4.61
C ILE A 286 -7.99 -11.86 3.32
N PHE A 287 -7.25 -11.45 2.30
CA PHE A 287 -7.80 -11.06 1.01
C PHE A 287 -8.62 -12.18 0.38
N MET A 288 -8.11 -13.42 0.40
CA MET A 288 -8.84 -14.59 -0.11
C MET A 288 -10.12 -14.89 0.67
N LYS A 289 -10.13 -14.66 1.99
CA LYS A 289 -11.33 -14.82 2.83
C LYS A 289 -12.36 -13.73 2.56
N VAL A 290 -11.92 -12.48 2.44
CA VAL A 290 -12.77 -11.32 2.10
C VAL A 290 -13.37 -11.50 0.71
N ALA A 291 -12.55 -11.90 -0.26
CA ALA A 291 -12.97 -12.12 -1.64
C ALA A 291 -14.04 -13.23 -1.81
N LYS A 292 -14.07 -14.20 -0.91
CA LYS A 292 -15.09 -15.28 -0.92
C LYS A 292 -16.41 -14.90 -0.24
N LYS A 293 -16.40 -13.85 0.60
CA LYS A 293 -17.60 -13.39 1.34
C LYS A 293 -18.41 -12.34 0.57
N ALA A 294 -17.80 -11.67 -0.42
CA ALA A 294 -18.38 -10.63 -1.24
C ALA A 294 -18.92 -11.20 -2.57
#